data_d01d8db48eb318c105b8cae0c391ef29
#
_entry.id   d01d8db48eb318c105b8cae0c391ef29
#
_cell.length_a   1.000
_cell.length_b   1.000
_cell.length_c   1.000
_cell.angle_alpha   90.00
_cell.angle_beta   90.00
_cell.angle_gamma   90.00
#
_symmetry.space_group_name_H-M   'P 1'
#
loop_
_entity.id
_entity.type
_entity.pdbx_description
1 polymer ?
#
loop_
_entity_poly.entity_id
_entity_poly.type
_entity_poly.pdbx_seq_one_letter_code
_entity_poly.pdbx_strand_id
1 'polypeptide(L)'
;MALNIADLAEHAIDAVPDRVALICGDEQLTYAQLEEKANRLAHYLISQGVKKDDKVGLYCRNRIEIVIGMLGIVKAGAILVNVNFRYVEGELKYLFENSDMVALIHERRYADRVANVLPETPLVKTVLVVEDGSDDDYQRYGGVEFYSAIAEHSPERDFGPRSEDDIYLLYTGGTTGFPKGVMWRHEDIYRVLFGGTDFATGEPVADEYDLSKQAVANPPMIRLPIPPMIHGATQSATWMALFTGHTVVLMPEFDADAAWRMIHEHKVNLLFFTGDAMARPLLDALLAHQDAGNEYDLSSLFLLASTAALFSTSLKEKFLELLPNRIITDSIGSSETGFGGTSVVAKGQSHTGGPRVTIDKNTKVLDEDGNEVVPGSGVRGIIAKCGHIPVGYFKDEKKTAETFRTFNGVRYAIPGDYAEVEADGSVTMLGRGSVSINSGGEKIYPEEVEAALKGHPDVFDALVVGVPDERFGQHVAAVVQAREGSRPTLAELDTFVRSEIAGYKVPRSLWLVDEVKRSPAGKPDYRWAKDTTEERAADEVHANHVGAK
;
A
#
# COMPACT_ATOMS: atom_id res chain seq x y z
N MET A 1 1.81 -20.85 22.80
CA MET A 1 1.30 -20.79 21.43
C MET A 1 1.82 -19.50 20.87
N ALA A 2 2.83 -19.58 20.02
CA ALA A 2 3.48 -18.37 19.49
C ALA A 2 2.91 -18.05 18.11
N LEU A 3 2.19 -16.93 17.99
CA LEU A 3 1.69 -16.43 16.71
C LEU A 3 2.82 -15.69 15.95
N ASN A 4 3.90 -16.42 15.67
CA ASN A 4 5.04 -15.91 14.90
C ASN A 4 4.81 -16.12 13.41
N ILE A 5 5.15 -15.13 12.60
CA ILE A 5 4.95 -15.13 11.13
C ILE A 5 5.66 -16.32 10.47
N ALA A 6 6.86 -16.69 10.93
CA ALA A 6 7.56 -17.84 10.35
C ALA A 6 6.85 -19.16 10.69
N ASP A 7 6.38 -19.35 11.93
CA ASP A 7 5.66 -20.56 12.33
C ASP A 7 4.34 -20.70 11.57
N LEU A 8 3.59 -19.59 11.41
CA LEU A 8 2.33 -19.57 10.65
C LEU A 8 2.54 -19.94 9.17
N ALA A 9 3.64 -19.47 8.56
CA ALA A 9 4.01 -19.87 7.20
C ALA A 9 4.37 -21.35 7.13
N GLU A 10 5.14 -21.86 8.09
CA GLU A 10 5.55 -23.26 8.19
C GLU A 10 4.34 -24.20 8.35
N HIS A 11 3.31 -23.82 9.10
CA HIS A 11 2.08 -24.60 9.20
C HIS A 11 1.34 -24.74 7.87
N ALA A 12 1.30 -23.68 7.07
CA ALA A 12 0.69 -23.74 5.74
C ALA A 12 1.55 -24.56 4.75
N ILE A 13 2.87 -24.41 4.81
CA ILE A 13 3.82 -25.17 4.00
C ILE A 13 3.67 -26.67 4.27
N ASP A 14 3.63 -27.07 5.55
CA ASP A 14 3.46 -28.47 5.95
C ASP A 14 2.10 -29.05 5.53
N ALA A 15 1.07 -28.19 5.49
CA ALA A 15 -0.28 -28.61 5.14
C ALA A 15 -0.46 -28.83 3.62
N VAL A 16 0.23 -28.05 2.78
CA VAL A 16 0.05 -28.06 1.31
C VAL A 16 1.38 -27.93 0.53
N PRO A 17 2.39 -28.79 0.79
CA PRO A 17 3.75 -28.62 0.29
C PRO A 17 3.86 -28.63 -1.24
N ASP A 18 3.00 -29.39 -1.93
CA ASP A 18 3.04 -29.57 -3.38
C ASP A 18 2.27 -28.50 -4.16
N ARG A 19 1.52 -27.63 -3.45
CA ARG A 19 0.82 -26.53 -4.12
C ARG A 19 1.79 -25.51 -4.64
N VAL A 20 1.45 -24.88 -5.78
CA VAL A 20 2.19 -23.71 -6.28
C VAL A 20 1.95 -22.53 -5.34
N ALA A 21 3.02 -22.02 -4.75
CA ALA A 21 2.98 -20.83 -3.88
C ALA A 21 3.17 -19.54 -4.67
N LEU A 22 4.15 -19.54 -5.59
CA LEU A 22 4.56 -18.34 -6.34
C LEU A 22 4.65 -18.63 -7.84
N ILE A 23 4.27 -17.64 -8.65
CA ILE A 23 4.48 -17.61 -10.11
C ILE A 23 5.05 -16.22 -10.46
N CYS A 24 6.14 -16.17 -11.25
CA CYS A 24 6.70 -14.95 -11.81
C CYS A 24 7.26 -15.21 -13.21
N GLY A 25 6.60 -14.71 -14.24
CA GLY A 25 6.91 -15.09 -15.62
C GLY A 25 6.79 -16.61 -15.83
N ASP A 26 7.84 -17.23 -16.33
CA ASP A 26 7.90 -18.69 -16.58
C ASP A 26 8.34 -19.50 -15.34
N GLU A 27 8.74 -18.82 -14.27
CA GLU A 27 9.20 -19.48 -13.04
C GLU A 27 8.05 -19.65 -12.05
N GLN A 28 8.01 -20.84 -11.41
CA GLN A 28 7.08 -21.12 -10.33
C GLN A 28 7.76 -21.90 -9.20
N LEU A 29 7.32 -21.66 -7.97
CA LEU A 29 7.74 -22.42 -6.80
C LEU A 29 6.54 -23.05 -6.11
N THR A 30 6.69 -24.31 -5.68
CA THR A 30 5.76 -24.90 -4.72
C THR A 30 6.04 -24.37 -3.31
N TYR A 31 5.14 -24.63 -2.36
CA TYR A 31 5.33 -24.31 -0.94
C TYR A 31 6.59 -24.98 -0.38
N ALA A 32 6.84 -26.25 -0.71
CA ALA A 32 8.05 -26.95 -0.29
C ALA A 32 9.33 -26.34 -0.89
N GLN A 33 9.31 -25.92 -2.16
CA GLN A 33 10.46 -25.27 -2.80
C GLN A 33 10.72 -23.86 -2.24
N LEU A 34 9.66 -23.10 -1.91
CA LEU A 34 9.78 -21.82 -1.23
C LEU A 34 10.42 -22.00 0.16
N GLU A 35 9.97 -23.01 0.91
CA GLU A 35 10.51 -23.38 2.21
C GLU A 35 11.99 -23.70 2.15
N GLU A 36 12.38 -24.60 1.23
CA GLU A 36 13.78 -24.99 1.04
C GLU A 36 14.68 -23.76 0.79
N LYS A 37 14.28 -22.89 -0.15
CA LYS A 37 15.06 -21.69 -0.50
C LYS A 37 15.12 -20.69 0.67
N ALA A 38 14.03 -20.51 1.40
CA ALA A 38 13.97 -19.62 2.56
C ALA A 38 14.83 -20.13 3.72
N ASN A 39 14.84 -21.45 3.98
CA ASN A 39 15.72 -22.06 4.99
C ASN A 39 17.20 -21.87 4.63
N ARG A 40 17.57 -22.12 3.37
CA ARG A 40 18.95 -21.91 2.88
C ARG A 40 19.37 -20.45 3.03
N LEU A 41 18.49 -19.50 2.72
CA LEU A 41 18.75 -18.08 2.92
C LEU A 41 18.93 -17.73 4.40
N ALA A 42 18.08 -18.26 5.28
CA ALA A 42 18.17 -18.02 6.71
C ALA A 42 19.52 -18.53 7.27
N HIS A 43 19.92 -19.76 6.91
CA HIS A 43 21.22 -20.30 7.27
C HIS A 43 22.40 -19.51 6.72
N TYR A 44 22.29 -19.04 5.47
CA TYR A 44 23.32 -18.16 4.91
C TYR A 44 23.46 -16.89 5.74
N LEU A 45 22.35 -16.18 6.02
CA LEU A 45 22.37 -14.94 6.81
C LEU A 45 22.99 -15.16 8.19
N ILE A 46 22.61 -16.24 8.89
CA ILE A 46 23.19 -16.62 10.19
C ILE A 46 24.69 -16.90 10.06
N SER A 47 25.14 -17.60 9.01
CA SER A 47 26.56 -17.89 8.76
C SER A 47 27.39 -16.63 8.52
N GLN A 48 26.75 -15.57 7.97
CA GLN A 48 27.36 -14.25 7.77
C GLN A 48 27.33 -13.38 9.04
N GLY A 49 26.84 -13.92 10.16
CA GLY A 49 26.81 -13.26 11.46
C GLY A 49 25.58 -12.41 11.72
N VAL A 50 24.53 -12.51 10.90
CA VAL A 50 23.21 -11.90 11.18
C VAL A 50 22.62 -12.58 12.41
N LYS A 51 22.17 -11.79 13.36
CA LYS A 51 21.63 -12.23 14.66
C LYS A 51 20.15 -11.91 14.75
N LYS A 52 19.52 -12.45 15.79
CA LYS A 52 18.15 -12.06 16.16
C LYS A 52 18.05 -10.54 16.29
N ASP A 53 16.96 -9.97 15.76
CA ASP A 53 16.64 -8.54 15.75
C ASP A 53 17.54 -7.65 14.85
N ASP A 54 18.53 -8.23 14.17
CA ASP A 54 19.29 -7.51 13.14
C ASP A 54 18.39 -7.20 11.94
N LYS A 55 18.66 -6.07 11.26
CA LYS A 55 17.85 -5.59 10.15
C LYS A 55 18.46 -6.00 8.82
N VAL A 56 17.64 -6.63 7.99
CA VAL A 56 18.01 -7.07 6.64
C VAL A 56 17.11 -6.37 5.63
N GLY A 57 17.70 -5.61 4.72
CA GLY A 57 17.00 -4.86 3.68
C GLY A 57 16.60 -5.72 2.50
N LEU A 58 15.38 -5.50 1.98
CA LEU A 58 14.94 -6.01 0.67
C LEU A 58 14.74 -4.83 -0.28
N TYR A 59 15.64 -4.72 -1.27
CA TYR A 59 15.68 -3.66 -2.29
C TYR A 59 15.41 -4.26 -3.68
N CYS A 60 14.20 -4.80 -3.83
CA CYS A 60 13.77 -5.55 -5.01
C CYS A 60 12.38 -5.13 -5.45
N ARG A 61 12.07 -5.37 -6.73
CA ARG A 61 10.71 -5.34 -7.28
C ARG A 61 9.96 -6.63 -6.90
N ASN A 62 8.70 -6.77 -7.33
CA ASN A 62 7.87 -7.95 -7.06
C ASN A 62 8.37 -9.18 -7.80
N ARG A 63 9.32 -9.90 -7.22
CA ARG A 63 9.96 -11.10 -7.76
C ARG A 63 9.89 -12.25 -6.75
N ILE A 64 10.20 -13.46 -7.18
CA ILE A 64 10.23 -14.65 -6.31
C ILE A 64 11.21 -14.43 -5.15
N GLU A 65 12.36 -13.83 -5.42
CA GLU A 65 13.42 -13.63 -4.44
C GLU A 65 13.02 -12.67 -3.30
N ILE A 66 12.11 -11.71 -3.55
CA ILE A 66 11.62 -10.86 -2.47
C ILE A 66 10.79 -11.67 -1.46
N VAL A 67 10.00 -12.65 -1.94
CA VAL A 67 9.19 -13.51 -1.07
C VAL A 67 10.07 -14.53 -0.34
N ILE A 68 11.07 -15.11 -1.01
CA ILE A 68 12.11 -15.93 -0.34
C ILE A 68 12.81 -15.10 0.73
N GLY A 69 13.15 -13.84 0.40
CA GLY A 69 13.76 -12.89 1.35
C GLY A 69 12.87 -12.61 2.56
N MET A 70 11.59 -12.31 2.34
CA MET A 70 10.62 -12.08 3.42
C MET A 70 10.57 -13.27 4.38
N LEU A 71 10.45 -14.49 3.86
CA LEU A 71 10.35 -15.69 4.68
C LEU A 71 11.70 -16.05 5.33
N GLY A 72 12.81 -16.03 4.57
CA GLY A 72 14.14 -16.39 5.08
C GLY A 72 14.65 -15.44 6.18
N ILE A 73 14.38 -14.14 6.06
CA ILE A 73 14.76 -13.14 7.07
C ILE A 73 14.04 -13.41 8.40
N VAL A 74 12.72 -13.63 8.37
CA VAL A 74 11.97 -13.89 9.62
C VAL A 74 12.32 -15.26 10.20
N LYS A 75 12.68 -16.26 9.37
CA LYS A 75 13.19 -17.56 9.83
C LYS A 75 14.53 -17.46 10.54
N ALA A 76 15.41 -16.60 10.07
CA ALA A 76 16.68 -16.29 10.73
C ALA A 76 16.50 -15.54 12.08
N GLY A 77 15.28 -15.14 12.43
CA GLY A 77 15.00 -14.29 13.60
C GLY A 77 15.39 -12.83 13.37
N ALA A 78 15.72 -12.45 12.14
CA ALA A 78 16.05 -11.09 11.76
C ALA A 78 14.79 -10.28 11.39
N ILE A 79 14.94 -8.97 11.34
CA ILE A 79 13.86 -8.02 11.03
C ILE A 79 13.97 -7.58 9.57
N LEU A 80 12.90 -7.80 8.83
CA LEU A 80 12.76 -7.32 7.46
C LEU A 80 12.67 -5.78 7.41
N VAL A 81 13.42 -5.15 6.50
CA VAL A 81 13.30 -3.74 6.14
C VAL A 81 12.94 -3.62 4.66
N ASN A 82 11.77 -3.09 4.38
CA ASN A 82 11.36 -2.80 3.02
C ASN A 82 12.09 -1.56 2.48
N VAL A 83 12.89 -1.73 1.44
CA VAL A 83 13.62 -0.65 0.77
C VAL A 83 12.90 -0.27 -0.52
N ASN A 84 12.51 0.99 -0.66
CA ASN A 84 11.84 1.45 -1.87
C ASN A 84 12.84 1.45 -3.04
N PHE A 85 12.55 0.67 -4.08
CA PHE A 85 13.43 0.50 -5.24
C PHE A 85 13.62 1.79 -6.08
N ARG A 86 12.82 2.83 -5.82
CA ARG A 86 12.98 4.16 -6.44
C ARG A 86 13.90 5.09 -5.66
N TYR A 87 14.29 4.73 -4.44
CA TYR A 87 15.19 5.56 -3.64
C TYR A 87 16.52 5.76 -4.33
N VAL A 88 17.02 7.00 -4.24
CA VAL A 88 18.34 7.39 -4.65
C VAL A 88 19.30 7.36 -3.46
N GLU A 89 20.58 7.62 -3.69
CA GLU A 89 21.65 7.43 -2.71
C GLU A 89 21.40 8.10 -1.36
N GLY A 90 20.88 9.32 -1.34
CA GLY A 90 20.61 10.06 -0.10
C GLY A 90 19.52 9.40 0.76
N GLU A 91 18.48 8.87 0.12
CA GLU A 91 17.39 8.16 0.81
C GLU A 91 17.83 6.77 1.26
N LEU A 92 18.62 6.06 0.43
CA LEU A 92 19.19 4.77 0.79
C LEU A 92 20.12 4.89 1.99
N LYS A 93 21.04 5.88 1.98
CA LYS A 93 21.93 6.16 3.10
C LYS A 93 21.15 6.37 4.39
N TYR A 94 20.16 7.29 4.34
CA TYR A 94 19.30 7.54 5.49
C TYR A 94 18.65 6.25 6.01
N LEU A 95 18.06 5.45 5.12
CA LEU A 95 17.34 4.25 5.52
C LEU A 95 18.28 3.20 6.14
N PHE A 96 19.47 2.99 5.55
CA PHE A 96 20.44 2.02 6.05
C PHE A 96 20.97 2.42 7.44
N GLU A 97 21.26 3.71 7.63
CA GLU A 97 21.71 4.24 8.93
C GLU A 97 20.58 4.24 9.97
N ASN A 98 19.37 4.72 9.60
CA ASN A 98 18.24 4.80 10.53
C ASN A 98 17.80 3.42 11.03
N SER A 99 17.80 2.42 10.13
CA SER A 99 17.38 1.06 10.48
C SER A 99 18.47 0.23 11.18
N ASP A 100 19.72 0.70 11.26
CA ASP A 100 20.89 -0.12 11.66
C ASP A 100 21.02 -1.39 10.79
N MET A 101 20.86 -1.25 9.49
CA MET A 101 20.88 -2.36 8.55
C MET A 101 22.23 -3.06 8.52
N VAL A 102 22.24 -4.39 8.63
CA VAL A 102 23.48 -5.19 8.64
C VAL A 102 23.67 -6.01 7.36
N ALA A 103 22.58 -6.31 6.64
CA ALA A 103 22.60 -7.05 5.39
C ALA A 103 21.58 -6.46 4.40
N LEU A 104 21.86 -6.60 3.11
CA LEU A 104 21.02 -6.11 2.01
C LEU A 104 20.86 -7.20 0.95
N ILE A 105 19.63 -7.40 0.49
CA ILE A 105 19.32 -8.20 -0.69
C ILE A 105 18.75 -7.23 -1.73
N HIS A 106 19.39 -7.14 -2.90
CA HIS A 106 18.95 -6.21 -3.93
C HIS A 106 19.04 -6.78 -5.35
N GLU A 107 18.24 -6.25 -6.28
CA GLU A 107 18.37 -6.57 -7.70
C GLU A 107 19.65 -5.94 -8.28
N ARG A 108 20.29 -6.63 -9.23
CA ARG A 108 21.55 -6.24 -9.87
C ARG A 108 21.52 -4.83 -10.46
N ARG A 109 20.43 -4.43 -11.05
CA ARG A 109 20.23 -3.07 -11.63
C ARG A 109 20.41 -1.91 -10.64
N TYR A 110 20.42 -2.18 -9.35
CA TYR A 110 20.66 -1.16 -8.32
C TYR A 110 22.11 -1.15 -7.81
N ALA A 111 22.99 -1.95 -8.41
CA ALA A 111 24.36 -2.12 -7.93
C ALA A 111 25.15 -0.80 -7.88
N ASP A 112 24.94 0.10 -8.85
CA ASP A 112 25.61 1.40 -8.85
C ASP A 112 25.21 2.28 -7.66
N ARG A 113 23.93 2.34 -7.34
CA ARG A 113 23.42 3.08 -6.16
C ARG A 113 23.95 2.49 -4.87
N VAL A 114 23.89 1.15 -4.76
CA VAL A 114 24.38 0.42 -3.60
C VAL A 114 25.88 0.67 -3.40
N ALA A 115 26.69 0.57 -4.45
CA ALA A 115 28.13 0.84 -4.39
C ALA A 115 28.46 2.26 -3.92
N ASN A 116 27.65 3.25 -4.29
CA ASN A 116 27.84 4.64 -3.87
C ASN A 116 27.52 4.86 -2.39
N VAL A 117 26.59 4.07 -1.82
CA VAL A 117 26.11 4.26 -0.44
C VAL A 117 26.89 3.41 0.57
N LEU A 118 27.31 2.20 0.21
CA LEU A 118 27.98 1.27 1.13
C LEU A 118 29.21 1.84 1.87
N PRO A 119 30.10 2.64 1.26
CA PRO A 119 31.23 3.24 1.97
C PRO A 119 30.84 4.13 3.15
N GLU A 120 29.64 4.70 3.11
CA GLU A 120 29.12 5.57 4.17
C GLU A 120 28.23 4.82 5.19
N THR A 121 27.89 3.56 4.92
CA THR A 121 27.00 2.73 5.76
C THR A 121 27.69 1.45 6.24
N PRO A 122 28.73 1.54 7.10
CA PRO A 122 29.65 0.45 7.42
C PRO A 122 29.03 -0.70 8.23
N LEU A 123 27.79 -0.56 8.69
CA LEU A 123 27.06 -1.67 9.33
C LEU A 123 26.59 -2.71 8.31
N VAL A 124 26.33 -2.32 7.06
CA VAL A 124 25.94 -3.24 5.98
C VAL A 124 27.18 -4.02 5.53
N LYS A 125 27.29 -5.27 5.96
CA LYS A 125 28.46 -6.12 5.69
C LYS A 125 28.18 -7.25 4.71
N THR A 126 26.92 -7.68 4.62
CA THR A 126 26.49 -8.77 3.76
C THR A 126 25.58 -8.23 2.68
N VAL A 127 25.95 -8.45 1.42
CA VAL A 127 25.16 -8.00 0.28
C VAL A 127 24.91 -9.16 -0.67
N LEU A 128 23.63 -9.50 -0.85
CA LEU A 128 23.18 -10.50 -1.81
C LEU A 128 22.58 -9.80 -3.03
N VAL A 129 22.89 -10.30 -4.21
CA VAL A 129 22.48 -9.70 -5.49
C VAL A 129 21.60 -10.68 -6.25
N VAL A 130 20.39 -10.24 -6.56
CA VAL A 130 19.42 -10.95 -7.37
C VAL A 130 19.66 -10.61 -8.84
N GLU A 131 19.91 -11.62 -9.65
CA GLU A 131 20.08 -11.45 -11.10
C GLU A 131 18.75 -11.03 -11.76
N ASP A 132 18.80 -9.98 -12.55
CA ASP A 132 17.63 -9.40 -13.21
C ASP A 132 17.83 -9.13 -14.71
N GLY A 133 18.93 -9.64 -15.27
CA GLY A 133 19.31 -9.47 -16.67
C GLY A 133 20.06 -8.16 -16.97
N SER A 134 20.31 -7.30 -15.96
CA SER A 134 21.22 -6.16 -16.09
C SER A 134 22.68 -6.59 -16.02
N ASP A 135 23.60 -5.69 -16.39
CA ASP A 135 25.04 -5.96 -16.47
C ASP A 135 25.86 -5.15 -15.45
N ASP A 136 25.18 -4.50 -14.48
CA ASP A 136 25.83 -3.68 -13.45
C ASP A 136 26.82 -4.50 -12.61
N ASP A 137 27.99 -3.91 -12.30
CA ASP A 137 29.07 -4.58 -11.58
C ASP A 137 28.84 -4.51 -10.07
N TYR A 138 28.38 -5.62 -9.49
CA TYR A 138 28.21 -5.79 -8.05
C TYR A 138 29.44 -6.39 -7.33
N GLN A 139 30.41 -6.91 -8.07
CA GLN A 139 31.61 -7.52 -7.46
C GLN A 139 32.53 -6.47 -6.85
N ARG A 140 32.48 -5.23 -7.35
CA ARG A 140 33.32 -4.10 -6.88
C ARG A 140 33.13 -3.74 -5.40
N TYR A 141 31.98 -4.12 -4.78
CA TYR A 141 31.73 -3.95 -3.34
C TYR A 141 31.58 -5.27 -2.59
N GLY A 142 31.94 -6.39 -3.22
CA GLY A 142 31.90 -7.72 -2.59
C GLY A 142 30.48 -8.32 -2.52
N GLY A 143 29.55 -7.88 -3.37
CA GLY A 143 28.25 -8.50 -3.52
C GLY A 143 28.36 -9.96 -3.98
N VAL A 144 27.46 -10.82 -3.53
CA VAL A 144 27.41 -12.25 -3.89
C VAL A 144 26.06 -12.54 -4.55
N GLU A 145 26.10 -13.30 -5.66
CA GLU A 145 24.87 -13.70 -6.34
C GLU A 145 23.98 -14.56 -5.43
N PHE A 146 22.68 -14.25 -5.41
CA PHE A 146 21.70 -14.73 -4.43
C PHE A 146 21.62 -16.26 -4.37
N TYR A 147 21.37 -16.92 -5.49
CA TYR A 147 21.19 -18.37 -5.51
C TYR A 147 22.51 -19.12 -5.27
N SER A 148 23.62 -18.61 -5.78
CA SER A 148 24.97 -19.17 -5.52
C SER A 148 25.32 -19.08 -4.04
N ALA A 149 24.96 -17.97 -3.38
CA ALA A 149 25.22 -17.78 -1.96
C ALA A 149 24.47 -18.79 -1.08
N ILE A 150 23.22 -19.09 -1.40
CA ILE A 150 22.38 -19.95 -0.57
C ILE A 150 22.52 -21.46 -0.90
N ALA A 151 23.07 -21.83 -2.07
CA ALA A 151 23.06 -23.18 -2.60
C ALA A 151 23.62 -24.25 -1.65
N GLU A 152 24.72 -23.95 -0.99
CA GLU A 152 25.46 -24.89 -0.12
C GLU A 152 24.95 -24.90 1.34
N HIS A 153 23.97 -24.05 1.68
CA HIS A 153 23.43 -23.95 3.02
C HIS A 153 22.31 -24.97 3.28
N SER A 154 22.12 -25.31 4.55
CA SER A 154 21.14 -26.31 4.97
C SER A 154 19.70 -25.92 4.58
N PRO A 155 18.90 -26.83 4.03
CA PRO A 155 17.47 -26.65 3.83
C PRO A 155 16.63 -26.97 5.07
N GLU A 156 17.26 -27.45 6.14
CA GLU A 156 16.55 -27.93 7.33
C GLU A 156 15.96 -26.77 8.15
N ARG A 157 14.92 -27.10 8.92
CA ARG A 157 14.19 -26.17 9.79
C ARG A 157 14.68 -26.31 11.23
N ASP A 158 15.91 -25.89 11.51
CA ASP A 158 16.58 -26.03 12.82
C ASP A 158 16.97 -24.67 13.43
N PHE A 159 16.04 -23.71 13.35
CA PHE A 159 16.22 -22.35 13.86
C PHE A 159 15.92 -22.23 15.35
N GLY A 160 16.45 -21.15 15.97
CA GLY A 160 16.22 -20.85 17.39
C GLY A 160 14.74 -20.54 17.72
N PRO A 161 14.45 -20.39 19.01
CA PRO A 161 13.09 -20.11 19.46
C PRO A 161 12.59 -18.77 18.95
N ARG A 162 11.31 -18.73 18.55
CA ARG A 162 10.58 -17.58 18.05
C ARG A 162 9.56 -17.11 19.07
N SER A 163 9.11 -15.86 18.96
CA SER A 163 8.14 -15.25 19.84
C SER A 163 7.08 -14.49 19.04
N GLU A 164 5.87 -14.43 19.56
CA GLU A 164 4.83 -13.54 19.10
C GLU A 164 5.18 -12.05 19.28
N ASP A 165 6.15 -11.77 20.16
CA ASP A 165 6.68 -10.42 20.40
C ASP A 165 7.81 -10.02 19.44
N ASP A 166 8.29 -10.93 18.58
CA ASP A 166 9.26 -10.59 17.55
C ASP A 166 8.75 -9.44 16.68
N ILE A 167 9.65 -8.59 16.20
CA ILE A 167 9.26 -7.34 15.54
C ILE A 167 9.21 -7.49 14.02
N TYR A 168 8.13 -7.00 13.44
CA TYR A 168 7.97 -6.73 12.02
C TYR A 168 8.05 -5.22 11.79
N LEU A 169 8.97 -4.77 10.94
CA LEU A 169 9.26 -3.35 10.74
C LEU A 169 8.82 -2.89 9.35
N LEU A 170 7.87 -1.94 9.31
CA LEU A 170 7.38 -1.34 8.07
C LEU A 170 7.88 0.10 7.95
N TYR A 171 8.82 0.36 7.04
CA TYR A 171 9.15 1.73 6.67
C TYR A 171 8.10 2.31 5.74
N THR A 172 7.59 3.48 6.10
CA THR A 172 6.55 4.18 5.34
C THR A 172 7.13 5.40 4.67
N GLY A 173 6.80 5.61 3.40
CA GLY A 173 7.06 6.90 2.75
C GLY A 173 6.15 7.97 3.38
N GLY A 174 6.72 8.83 4.20
CA GLY A 174 5.99 9.97 4.78
C GLY A 174 5.71 11.03 3.70
N THR A 175 4.53 11.65 3.77
CA THR A 175 4.20 12.83 2.94
C THR A 175 4.96 14.08 3.37
N THR A 176 5.68 14.03 4.50
CA THR A 176 6.27 15.20 5.17
C THR A 176 7.73 15.02 5.59
N GLY A 177 8.50 14.08 5.00
CA GLY A 177 9.90 13.90 5.36
C GLY A 177 10.44 12.50 5.08
N PHE A 178 11.55 12.16 5.71
CA PHE A 178 12.19 10.84 5.59
C PHE A 178 11.26 9.72 6.09
N PRO A 179 11.35 8.50 5.51
CA PRO A 179 10.54 7.37 5.90
C PRO A 179 10.79 6.98 7.36
N LYS A 180 9.73 6.52 8.03
CA LYS A 180 9.76 6.08 9.43
C LYS A 180 9.40 4.61 9.54
N GLY A 181 10.12 3.87 10.37
CA GLY A 181 9.87 2.45 10.63
C GLY A 181 8.77 2.25 11.67
N VAL A 182 7.63 1.73 11.27
CA VAL A 182 6.53 1.36 12.18
C VAL A 182 6.80 -0.04 12.72
N MET A 183 6.91 -0.17 14.04
CA MET A 183 7.21 -1.44 14.72
C MET A 183 5.94 -2.16 15.13
N TRP A 184 5.74 -3.35 14.59
CA TRP A 184 4.66 -4.25 14.96
C TRP A 184 5.21 -5.48 15.69
N ARG A 185 4.50 -5.98 16.70
CA ARG A 185 4.71 -7.36 17.15
C ARG A 185 4.15 -8.31 16.09
N HIS A 186 4.73 -9.49 15.94
CA HIS A 186 4.26 -10.50 14.97
C HIS A 186 2.79 -10.87 15.20
N GLU A 187 2.37 -11.07 16.47
CA GLU A 187 0.96 -11.32 16.77
C GLU A 187 0.05 -10.17 16.32
N ASP A 188 0.42 -8.92 16.66
CA ASP A 188 -0.43 -7.77 16.40
C ASP A 188 -0.65 -7.55 14.90
N ILE A 189 0.42 -7.62 14.10
CA ILE A 189 0.30 -7.46 12.64
C ILE A 189 -0.44 -8.65 12.00
N TYR A 190 -0.23 -9.87 12.51
CA TYR A 190 -0.97 -11.05 12.07
C TYR A 190 -2.48 -10.86 12.28
N ARG A 191 -2.88 -10.46 13.49
CA ARG A 191 -4.29 -10.24 13.86
C ARG A 191 -4.98 -9.19 13.00
N VAL A 192 -4.26 -8.15 12.58
CA VAL A 192 -4.86 -7.00 11.91
C VAL A 192 -4.70 -7.03 10.40
N LEU A 193 -3.59 -7.58 9.88
CA LEU A 193 -3.25 -7.47 8.47
C LEU A 193 -3.07 -8.82 7.76
N PHE A 194 -2.59 -9.86 8.44
CA PHE A 194 -2.14 -11.07 7.77
C PHE A 194 -3.14 -12.23 7.85
N GLY A 195 -4.41 -11.94 8.14
CA GLY A 195 -5.49 -12.93 8.12
C GLY A 195 -5.83 -13.55 9.46
N GLY A 196 -5.23 -13.07 10.56
CA GLY A 196 -5.50 -13.54 11.92
C GLY A 196 -6.86 -13.11 12.49
N THR A 197 -7.66 -12.41 11.67
CA THR A 197 -9.07 -12.08 11.94
C THR A 197 -9.88 -12.41 10.69
N ASP A 198 -10.99 -13.08 10.88
CA ASP A 198 -11.97 -13.35 9.82
C ASP A 198 -12.67 -12.04 9.43
N PHE A 199 -12.50 -11.60 8.20
CA PHE A 199 -13.05 -10.32 7.73
C PHE A 199 -14.58 -10.31 7.61
N ALA A 200 -15.23 -11.47 7.50
CA ALA A 200 -16.68 -11.55 7.40
C ALA A 200 -17.35 -11.46 8.77
N THR A 201 -16.75 -12.07 9.78
CA THR A 201 -17.31 -12.12 11.15
C THR A 201 -16.67 -11.10 12.10
N GLY A 202 -15.46 -10.61 11.80
CA GLY A 202 -14.67 -9.76 12.69
C GLY A 202 -14.08 -10.50 13.90
N GLU A 203 -14.17 -11.83 13.93
CA GLU A 203 -13.65 -12.64 15.03
C GLU A 203 -12.20 -13.09 14.75
N PRO A 204 -11.35 -13.13 15.78
CA PRO A 204 -10.00 -13.65 15.64
C PRO A 204 -10.03 -15.15 15.34
N VAL A 205 -9.10 -15.63 14.52
CA VAL A 205 -8.88 -17.07 14.34
C VAL A 205 -8.53 -17.72 15.69
N ALA A 206 -9.02 -18.93 15.91
CA ALA A 206 -8.98 -19.57 17.24
C ALA A 206 -7.59 -20.04 17.64
N ASP A 207 -6.81 -20.57 16.67
CA ASP A 207 -5.47 -21.09 16.92
C ASP A 207 -4.52 -20.84 15.73
N GLU A 208 -3.24 -21.14 15.90
CA GLU A 208 -2.18 -20.98 14.91
C GLU A 208 -2.32 -21.87 13.66
N TYR A 209 -3.15 -22.93 13.75
CA TYR A 209 -3.38 -23.90 12.68
C TYR A 209 -4.66 -23.61 11.87
N ASP A 210 -5.49 -22.65 12.26
CA ASP A 210 -6.78 -22.44 11.61
C ASP A 210 -6.66 -22.11 10.13
N LEU A 211 -5.69 -21.25 9.76
CA LEU A 211 -5.47 -20.90 8.35
C LEU A 211 -4.90 -22.08 7.54
N SER A 212 -4.00 -22.87 8.13
CA SER A 212 -3.48 -24.07 7.46
C SER A 212 -4.54 -25.18 7.32
N LYS A 213 -5.45 -25.33 8.30
CA LYS A 213 -6.62 -26.20 8.16
C LYS A 213 -7.55 -25.75 7.03
N GLN A 214 -7.78 -24.44 6.92
CA GLN A 214 -8.54 -23.86 5.80
C GLN A 214 -7.82 -24.10 4.46
N ALA A 215 -6.50 -24.01 4.43
CA ALA A 215 -5.72 -24.34 3.24
C ALA A 215 -5.97 -25.77 2.75
N VAL A 216 -6.05 -26.74 3.64
CA VAL A 216 -6.37 -28.13 3.27
C VAL A 216 -7.82 -28.29 2.81
N ALA A 217 -8.76 -27.64 3.52
CA ALA A 217 -10.20 -27.80 3.28
C ALA A 217 -10.68 -27.14 1.98
N ASN A 218 -9.99 -26.10 1.51
CA ASN A 218 -10.42 -25.30 0.37
C ASN A 218 -9.45 -25.41 -0.80
N PRO A 219 -9.95 -25.30 -2.06
CA PRO A 219 -9.09 -25.14 -3.22
C PRO A 219 -8.30 -23.81 -3.12
N PRO A 220 -7.07 -23.75 -3.66
CA PRO A 220 -6.29 -22.52 -3.65
C PRO A 220 -6.95 -21.44 -4.52
N MET A 221 -6.94 -20.19 -4.02
CA MET A 221 -7.16 -19.03 -4.86
C MET A 221 -5.83 -18.58 -5.47
N ILE A 222 -5.92 -18.03 -6.67
CA ILE A 222 -4.79 -17.40 -7.36
C ILE A 222 -4.96 -15.90 -7.24
N ARG A 223 -3.97 -15.22 -6.65
CA ARG A 223 -4.01 -13.79 -6.34
C ARG A 223 -2.93 -13.05 -7.11
N LEU A 224 -3.27 -11.91 -7.68
CA LEU A 224 -2.36 -11.01 -8.37
C LEU A 224 -2.29 -9.67 -7.62
N PRO A 225 -1.35 -9.50 -6.67
CA PRO A 225 -1.09 -8.22 -6.03
C PRO A 225 -0.15 -7.39 -6.90
N ILE A 226 -0.69 -6.39 -7.61
CA ILE A 226 0.09 -5.54 -8.53
C ILE A 226 0.97 -4.52 -7.81
N PRO A 227 0.53 -3.87 -6.70
CA PRO A 227 1.34 -2.81 -6.10
C PRO A 227 2.67 -3.35 -5.58
N PRO A 228 3.72 -2.51 -5.51
CA PRO A 228 5.03 -2.95 -5.06
C PRO A 228 5.04 -3.52 -3.63
N MET A 229 5.80 -4.60 -3.42
CA MET A 229 5.97 -5.24 -2.09
C MET A 229 6.77 -4.39 -1.09
N ILE A 230 7.27 -3.24 -1.50
CA ILE A 230 7.78 -2.23 -0.57
C ILE A 230 6.68 -1.65 0.33
N HIS A 231 5.40 -1.87 0.00
CA HIS A 231 4.25 -1.40 0.76
C HIS A 231 3.66 -2.50 1.63
N GLY A 232 3.34 -2.16 2.88
CA GLY A 232 2.75 -3.09 3.85
C GLY A 232 1.46 -3.76 3.37
N ALA A 233 0.64 -3.08 2.58
CA ALA A 233 -0.59 -3.65 2.02
C ALA A 233 -0.32 -4.83 1.08
N THR A 234 0.69 -4.73 0.21
CA THR A 234 1.08 -5.81 -0.71
C THR A 234 1.76 -6.96 0.02
N GLN A 235 2.62 -6.65 1.00
CA GLN A 235 3.19 -7.67 1.89
C GLN A 235 2.08 -8.40 2.64
N SER A 236 1.08 -7.67 3.15
CA SER A 236 -0.08 -8.23 3.81
C SER A 236 -0.86 -9.20 2.91
N ALA A 237 -1.17 -8.78 1.67
CA ALA A 237 -1.86 -9.62 0.70
C ALA A 237 -1.07 -10.90 0.39
N THR A 238 0.27 -10.81 0.35
CA THR A 238 1.17 -11.94 0.10
C THR A 238 1.25 -12.87 1.32
N TRP A 239 1.48 -12.34 2.53
CA TRP A 239 1.49 -13.16 3.74
C TRP A 239 0.18 -13.90 3.97
N MET A 240 -0.95 -13.19 3.83
CA MET A 240 -2.28 -13.79 3.94
C MET A 240 -2.47 -14.92 2.91
N ALA A 241 -2.01 -14.73 1.67
CA ALA A 241 -2.07 -15.78 0.65
C ALA A 241 -1.25 -17.00 1.05
N LEU A 242 -0.03 -16.80 1.53
CA LEU A 242 0.85 -17.90 1.96
C LEU A 242 0.28 -18.68 3.15
N PHE A 243 -0.24 -18.00 4.18
CA PHE A 243 -0.82 -18.67 5.36
C PHE A 243 -2.08 -19.49 5.03
N THR A 244 -2.80 -19.10 3.97
CA THR A 244 -4.04 -19.78 3.54
C THR A 244 -3.83 -20.75 2.36
N GLY A 245 -2.58 -21.08 2.03
CA GLY A 245 -2.28 -22.05 0.98
C GLY A 245 -2.67 -21.59 -0.44
N HIS A 246 -2.67 -20.29 -0.70
CA HIS A 246 -3.02 -19.70 -2.00
C HIS A 246 -1.78 -19.48 -2.88
N THR A 247 -2.00 -19.27 -4.17
CA THR A 247 -0.94 -18.94 -5.14
C THR A 247 -0.85 -17.43 -5.33
N VAL A 248 0.36 -16.88 -5.33
CA VAL A 248 0.64 -15.46 -5.63
C VAL A 248 1.32 -15.37 -6.98
N VAL A 249 0.71 -14.65 -7.91
CA VAL A 249 1.30 -14.27 -9.19
C VAL A 249 2.00 -12.94 -9.01
N LEU A 250 3.27 -12.86 -9.36
CA LEU A 250 4.12 -11.69 -9.14
C LEU A 250 4.34 -10.95 -10.45
N MET A 251 4.18 -9.63 -10.39
CA MET A 251 4.44 -8.71 -11.49
C MET A 251 5.55 -7.74 -11.08
N PRO A 252 6.76 -7.84 -11.65
CA PRO A 252 7.88 -6.98 -11.27
C PRO A 252 7.66 -5.49 -11.54
N GLU A 253 7.03 -5.15 -12.65
CA GLU A 253 6.67 -3.79 -13.04
C GLU A 253 5.21 -3.75 -13.46
N PHE A 254 4.49 -2.71 -13.04
CA PHE A 254 3.09 -2.57 -13.39
C PHE A 254 2.93 -2.31 -14.89
N ASP A 255 2.19 -3.19 -15.54
CA ASP A 255 1.73 -3.07 -16.91
C ASP A 255 0.28 -3.55 -16.96
N ALA A 256 -0.63 -2.69 -17.38
CA ALA A 256 -2.06 -2.95 -17.32
C ALA A 256 -2.50 -4.08 -18.29
N ASP A 257 -1.89 -4.12 -19.46
CA ASP A 257 -2.17 -5.17 -20.46
C ASP A 257 -1.63 -6.53 -20.00
N ALA A 258 -0.39 -6.55 -19.49
CA ALA A 258 0.20 -7.74 -18.90
C ALA A 258 -0.64 -8.24 -17.69
N ALA A 259 -1.24 -7.36 -16.89
CA ALA A 259 -2.12 -7.78 -15.79
C ALA A 259 -3.33 -8.57 -16.30
N TRP A 260 -4.01 -8.10 -17.33
CA TRP A 260 -5.14 -8.83 -17.92
C TRP A 260 -4.72 -10.15 -18.56
N ARG A 261 -3.58 -10.17 -19.25
CA ARG A 261 -3.00 -11.40 -19.78
C ARG A 261 -2.69 -12.41 -18.69
N MET A 262 -2.05 -12.01 -17.59
CA MET A 262 -1.78 -12.87 -16.43
C MET A 262 -3.07 -13.41 -15.79
N ILE A 263 -4.13 -12.60 -15.71
CA ILE A 263 -5.44 -13.04 -15.20
C ILE A 263 -6.00 -14.15 -16.11
N HIS A 264 -5.93 -13.97 -17.42
CA HIS A 264 -6.36 -14.96 -18.40
C HIS A 264 -5.55 -16.26 -18.32
N GLU A 265 -4.22 -16.15 -18.33
CA GLU A 265 -3.30 -17.30 -18.41
C GLU A 265 -3.31 -18.12 -17.11
N HIS A 266 -3.19 -17.45 -15.97
CA HIS A 266 -3.09 -18.11 -14.66
C HIS A 266 -4.44 -18.29 -13.95
N LYS A 267 -5.55 -17.90 -14.57
CA LYS A 267 -6.90 -17.99 -13.97
C LYS A 267 -7.00 -17.32 -12.61
N VAL A 268 -6.47 -16.10 -12.54
CA VAL A 268 -6.47 -15.29 -11.31
C VAL A 268 -7.88 -15.08 -10.78
N ASN A 269 -8.06 -15.24 -9.48
CA ASN A 269 -9.33 -15.10 -8.77
C ASN A 269 -9.50 -13.71 -8.13
N LEU A 270 -8.41 -13.14 -7.65
CA LEU A 270 -8.38 -11.87 -6.97
C LEU A 270 -7.29 -10.96 -7.56
N LEU A 271 -7.70 -9.80 -8.03
CA LEU A 271 -6.80 -8.71 -8.44
C LEU A 271 -6.72 -7.67 -7.32
N PHE A 272 -5.52 -7.43 -6.79
CA PHE A 272 -5.27 -6.41 -5.78
C PHE A 272 -4.47 -5.26 -6.37
N PHE A 273 -4.96 -4.02 -6.21
CA PHE A 273 -4.35 -2.80 -6.74
C PHE A 273 -4.56 -1.60 -5.80
N THR A 274 -4.05 -0.41 -6.16
CA THR A 274 -4.19 0.81 -5.36
C THR A 274 -4.86 1.93 -6.15
N GLY A 275 -6.10 2.22 -5.78
CA GLY A 275 -6.86 3.38 -6.23
C GLY A 275 -6.88 3.64 -7.73
N ASP A 276 -7.26 4.85 -8.10
CA ASP A 276 -7.42 5.28 -9.50
C ASP A 276 -6.14 5.20 -10.33
N ALA A 277 -4.99 5.40 -9.71
CA ALA A 277 -3.70 5.38 -10.41
C ALA A 277 -3.40 4.04 -11.11
N MET A 278 -3.92 2.93 -10.58
CA MET A 278 -3.83 1.62 -11.21
C MET A 278 -5.14 1.22 -11.88
N ALA A 279 -6.29 1.57 -11.27
CA ALA A 279 -7.60 1.21 -11.79
C ALA A 279 -7.86 1.79 -13.19
N ARG A 280 -7.46 3.04 -13.43
CA ARG A 280 -7.70 3.70 -14.71
C ARG A 280 -6.92 3.04 -15.86
N PRO A 281 -5.58 2.87 -15.78
CA PRO A 281 -4.85 2.13 -16.81
C PRO A 281 -5.38 0.71 -17.06
N LEU A 282 -5.78 0.01 -15.98
CA LEU A 282 -6.41 -1.31 -16.12
C LEU A 282 -7.72 -1.25 -16.91
N LEU A 283 -8.57 -0.27 -16.62
CA LEU A 283 -9.84 -0.09 -17.33
C LEU A 283 -9.60 0.25 -18.80
N ASP A 284 -8.69 1.19 -19.07
CA ASP A 284 -8.39 1.66 -20.43
C ASP A 284 -7.79 0.50 -21.28
N ALA A 285 -6.90 -0.31 -20.71
CA ALA A 285 -6.36 -1.51 -21.37
C ALA A 285 -7.45 -2.55 -21.67
N LEU A 286 -8.38 -2.78 -20.73
CA LEU A 286 -9.49 -3.72 -20.95
C LEU A 286 -10.40 -3.28 -22.09
N LEU A 287 -10.75 -1.99 -22.15
CA LEU A 287 -11.55 -1.40 -23.22
C LEU A 287 -10.84 -1.51 -24.58
N ALA A 288 -9.55 -1.17 -24.63
CA ALA A 288 -8.76 -1.31 -25.86
C ALA A 288 -8.72 -2.74 -26.41
N HIS A 289 -8.64 -3.74 -25.53
CA HIS A 289 -8.71 -5.14 -25.92
C HIS A 289 -10.06 -5.53 -26.49
N GLN A 290 -11.16 -5.10 -25.87
CA GLN A 290 -12.51 -5.35 -26.37
C GLN A 290 -12.75 -4.68 -27.74
N ASP A 291 -12.32 -3.44 -27.91
CA ASP A 291 -12.43 -2.70 -29.18
C ASP A 291 -11.61 -3.36 -30.31
N ALA A 292 -10.47 -3.97 -29.98
CA ALA A 292 -9.67 -4.74 -30.93
C ALA A 292 -10.24 -6.13 -31.26
N GLY A 293 -11.37 -6.52 -30.65
CA GLY A 293 -12.00 -7.83 -30.83
C GLY A 293 -11.21 -8.98 -30.18
N ASN A 294 -10.31 -8.67 -29.27
CA ASN A 294 -9.59 -9.64 -28.46
C ASN A 294 -10.35 -9.85 -27.14
N GLU A 295 -10.58 -11.09 -26.77
CA GLU A 295 -11.25 -11.39 -25.50
C GLU A 295 -10.33 -12.17 -24.58
N TYR A 296 -10.08 -11.62 -23.38
CA TYR A 296 -9.52 -12.38 -22.29
C TYR A 296 -10.59 -13.23 -21.61
N ASP A 297 -10.29 -14.49 -21.29
CA ASP A 297 -11.14 -15.26 -20.38
C ASP A 297 -10.89 -14.80 -18.94
N LEU A 298 -11.76 -13.94 -18.47
CA LEU A 298 -11.75 -13.39 -17.11
C LEU A 298 -12.75 -14.11 -16.19
N SER A 299 -13.26 -15.27 -16.56
CA SER A 299 -14.30 -16.00 -15.83
C SER A 299 -13.87 -16.39 -14.40
N SER A 300 -12.57 -16.60 -14.19
CA SER A 300 -11.98 -16.93 -12.89
C SER A 300 -11.91 -15.74 -11.92
N LEU A 301 -11.82 -14.51 -12.44
CA LEU A 301 -11.72 -13.31 -11.62
C LEU A 301 -13.07 -12.98 -11.00
N PHE A 302 -13.18 -12.96 -9.68
CA PHE A 302 -14.41 -12.58 -8.99
C PHE A 302 -14.25 -11.39 -8.05
N LEU A 303 -13.02 -11.07 -7.62
CA LEU A 303 -12.75 -10.00 -6.66
C LEU A 303 -11.73 -8.99 -7.20
N LEU A 304 -12.10 -7.73 -7.17
CA LEU A 304 -11.27 -6.56 -7.39
C LEU A 304 -11.07 -5.87 -6.05
N ALA A 305 -9.88 -5.95 -5.47
CA ALA A 305 -9.58 -5.40 -4.16
C ALA A 305 -8.68 -4.17 -4.26
N SER A 306 -9.12 -3.04 -3.72
CA SER A 306 -8.36 -1.79 -3.67
C SER A 306 -8.09 -1.34 -2.25
N THR A 307 -7.02 -0.58 -2.06
CA THR A 307 -6.67 0.08 -0.79
C THR A 307 -5.68 1.22 -1.01
N ALA A 308 -5.33 1.91 0.06
CA ALA A 308 -4.24 2.89 0.19
C ALA A 308 -4.36 4.18 -0.61
N ALA A 309 -5.19 4.27 -1.62
CA ALA A 309 -5.48 5.46 -2.40
C ALA A 309 -6.94 5.48 -2.82
N LEU A 310 -7.45 6.67 -3.18
CA LEU A 310 -8.84 6.82 -3.63
C LEU A 310 -9.12 5.92 -4.84
N PHE A 311 -10.17 5.11 -4.72
CA PHE A 311 -10.80 4.43 -5.85
C PHE A 311 -12.17 5.08 -6.08
N SER A 312 -12.26 5.91 -7.13
CA SER A 312 -13.43 6.73 -7.41
C SER A 312 -14.67 5.91 -7.76
N THR A 313 -15.84 6.43 -7.38
CA THR A 313 -17.12 5.79 -7.66
C THR A 313 -17.34 5.60 -9.16
N SER A 314 -16.96 6.59 -9.97
CA SER A 314 -17.10 6.53 -11.43
C SER A 314 -16.29 5.38 -12.07
N LEU A 315 -15.09 5.09 -11.55
CA LEU A 315 -14.31 3.94 -12.03
C LEU A 315 -14.86 2.61 -11.53
N LYS A 316 -15.33 2.54 -10.28
CA LYS A 316 -16.01 1.35 -9.75
C LYS A 316 -17.22 0.96 -10.60
N GLU A 317 -18.04 1.93 -10.95
CA GLU A 317 -19.23 1.74 -11.82
C GLU A 317 -18.83 1.22 -13.20
N LYS A 318 -17.82 1.82 -13.85
CA LYS A 318 -17.31 1.36 -15.14
C LYS A 318 -16.77 -0.06 -15.10
N PHE A 319 -16.04 -0.43 -14.05
CA PHE A 319 -15.60 -1.82 -13.87
C PHE A 319 -16.79 -2.78 -13.73
N LEU A 320 -17.84 -2.40 -12.99
CA LEU A 320 -19.03 -3.24 -12.81
C LEU A 320 -19.95 -3.27 -14.04
N GLU A 321 -19.85 -2.29 -14.95
CA GLU A 321 -20.48 -2.35 -16.27
C GLU A 321 -19.81 -3.40 -17.16
N LEU A 322 -18.47 -3.39 -17.23
CA LEU A 322 -17.68 -4.32 -18.05
C LEU A 322 -17.59 -5.72 -17.42
N LEU A 323 -17.57 -5.82 -16.12
CA LEU A 323 -17.41 -7.03 -15.33
C LEU A 323 -18.56 -7.18 -14.31
N PRO A 324 -19.81 -7.37 -14.76
CA PRO A 324 -21.02 -7.18 -13.95
C PRO A 324 -21.17 -8.18 -12.77
N ASN A 325 -20.47 -9.32 -12.82
CA ASN A 325 -20.57 -10.36 -11.80
C ASN A 325 -19.37 -10.35 -10.84
N ARG A 326 -18.69 -9.22 -10.71
CA ARG A 326 -17.53 -9.05 -9.81
C ARG A 326 -17.93 -8.28 -8.58
N ILE A 327 -17.17 -8.52 -7.53
CA ILE A 327 -17.25 -7.77 -6.27
C ILE A 327 -16.04 -6.83 -6.25
N ILE A 328 -16.29 -5.58 -5.88
CA ILE A 328 -15.23 -4.61 -5.61
C ILE A 328 -15.16 -4.42 -4.10
N THR A 329 -13.98 -4.58 -3.52
CA THR A 329 -13.70 -4.15 -2.14
C THR A 329 -12.73 -2.99 -2.15
N ASP A 330 -13.01 -2.00 -1.30
CA ASP A 330 -12.15 -0.84 -1.12
C ASP A 330 -11.91 -0.64 0.37
N SER A 331 -10.66 -0.87 0.79
CA SER A 331 -10.29 -0.94 2.20
C SER A 331 -9.49 0.27 2.62
N ILE A 332 -9.74 0.74 3.84
CA ILE A 332 -8.95 1.78 4.48
C ILE A 332 -7.98 1.20 5.49
N GLY A 333 -6.84 1.85 5.61
CA GLY A 333 -5.82 1.50 6.59
C GLY A 333 -4.53 2.28 6.36
N SER A 334 -3.63 2.15 7.29
CA SER A 334 -2.29 2.71 7.21
C SER A 334 -1.27 1.76 7.84
N SER A 335 0.01 2.06 7.69
CA SER A 335 1.05 1.28 8.37
C SER A 335 0.95 1.38 9.89
N GLU A 336 0.34 2.44 10.40
CA GLU A 336 0.15 2.71 11.83
C GLU A 336 -1.12 2.09 12.42
N THR A 337 -2.14 1.84 11.59
CA THR A 337 -3.44 1.29 12.07
C THR A 337 -3.69 -0.14 11.60
N GLY A 338 -2.97 -0.59 10.59
CA GLY A 338 -3.34 -1.80 9.86
C GLY A 338 -4.68 -1.63 9.15
N PHE A 339 -5.45 -2.69 9.03
CA PHE A 339 -6.80 -2.66 8.45
C PHE A 339 -7.77 -1.92 9.37
N GLY A 340 -8.49 -0.94 8.83
CA GLY A 340 -9.44 -0.11 9.57
C GLY A 340 -10.89 -0.33 9.19
N GLY A 341 -11.15 -0.80 7.98
CA GLY A 341 -12.50 -1.02 7.47
C GLY A 341 -12.51 -1.22 5.96
N THR A 342 -13.66 -1.59 5.43
CA THR A 342 -13.85 -1.82 4.00
C THR A 342 -15.23 -1.40 3.53
N SER A 343 -15.33 -1.03 2.26
CA SER A 343 -16.58 -1.01 1.53
C SER A 343 -16.64 -2.19 0.58
N VAL A 344 -17.84 -2.72 0.39
CA VAL A 344 -18.12 -3.76 -0.60
C VAL A 344 -19.12 -3.18 -1.60
N VAL A 345 -18.76 -3.16 -2.86
CA VAL A 345 -19.59 -2.60 -3.94
C VAL A 345 -19.88 -3.68 -4.97
N ALA A 346 -21.16 -3.87 -5.26
CA ALA A 346 -21.63 -4.70 -6.36
C ALA A 346 -22.51 -3.85 -7.30
N LYS A 347 -22.82 -4.38 -8.48
CA LYS A 347 -23.62 -3.68 -9.48
C LYS A 347 -24.93 -3.13 -8.90
N GLY A 348 -25.18 -1.84 -9.07
CA GLY A 348 -26.38 -1.13 -8.59
C GLY A 348 -26.29 -0.61 -7.15
N GLN A 349 -25.12 -0.69 -6.51
CA GLN A 349 -24.87 -0.17 -5.17
C GLN A 349 -23.82 0.96 -5.24
N SER A 350 -24.17 2.08 -5.85
CA SER A 350 -23.32 3.29 -5.80
C SER A 350 -23.81 4.27 -4.75
N HIS A 351 -22.87 4.94 -4.08
CA HIS A 351 -23.15 6.02 -3.15
C HIS A 351 -22.50 7.30 -3.68
N THR A 352 -23.23 8.40 -3.64
CA THR A 352 -22.70 9.74 -3.88
C THR A 352 -21.96 10.23 -2.62
N GLY A 353 -20.83 10.91 -2.78
CA GLY A 353 -19.99 11.41 -1.69
C GLY A 353 -18.60 10.77 -1.67
N GLY A 354 -17.82 11.07 -0.65
CA GLY A 354 -16.48 10.48 -0.45
C GLY A 354 -16.50 8.97 -0.20
N PRO A 355 -15.32 8.33 -0.10
CA PRO A 355 -15.23 6.89 0.18
C PRO A 355 -15.94 6.53 1.48
N ARG A 356 -16.95 5.67 1.40
CA ARG A 356 -17.78 5.23 2.52
C ARG A 356 -17.42 3.80 2.87
N VAL A 357 -17.07 3.55 4.14
CA VAL A 357 -16.58 2.26 4.61
C VAL A 357 -17.31 1.80 5.88
N THR A 358 -17.43 0.51 6.04
CA THR A 358 -17.78 -0.10 7.34
C THR A 358 -16.49 -0.33 8.10
N ILE A 359 -16.38 0.28 9.27
CA ILE A 359 -15.21 0.14 10.15
C ILE A 359 -15.34 -1.11 11.04
N ASP A 360 -14.21 -1.68 11.42
CA ASP A 360 -14.18 -2.80 12.37
C ASP A 360 -14.42 -2.33 13.83
N LYS A 361 -14.65 -3.29 14.73
CA LYS A 361 -14.95 -3.01 16.16
C LYS A 361 -13.85 -2.24 16.89
N ASN A 362 -12.61 -2.29 16.43
CA ASN A 362 -11.44 -1.65 17.04
C ASN A 362 -11.09 -0.31 16.38
N THR A 363 -11.77 0.05 15.31
CA THR A 363 -11.62 1.36 14.64
C THR A 363 -12.74 2.28 15.11
N LYS A 364 -12.37 3.50 15.52
CA LYS A 364 -13.28 4.51 16.07
C LYS A 364 -13.09 5.83 15.33
N VAL A 365 -14.08 6.69 15.39
CA VAL A 365 -13.96 8.10 15.06
C VAL A 365 -14.10 8.89 16.35
N LEU A 366 -13.05 9.60 16.77
CA LEU A 366 -12.99 10.31 18.03
C LEU A 366 -13.07 11.83 17.79
N ASP A 367 -13.78 12.53 18.67
CA ASP A 367 -13.75 13.99 18.75
C ASP A 367 -12.44 14.51 19.37
N GLU A 368 -12.31 15.83 19.56
CA GLU A 368 -11.11 16.46 20.14
C GLU A 368 -10.86 16.07 21.59
N ASP A 369 -11.90 15.70 22.33
CA ASP A 369 -11.86 15.27 23.73
C ASP A 369 -11.59 13.75 23.87
N GLY A 370 -11.56 13.01 22.75
CA GLY A 370 -11.32 11.56 22.72
C GLY A 370 -12.57 10.72 22.97
N ASN A 371 -13.76 11.29 22.80
CA ASN A 371 -15.02 10.56 22.86
C ASN A 371 -15.41 10.04 21.46
N GLU A 372 -16.11 8.93 21.39
CA GLU A 372 -16.64 8.41 20.12
C GLU A 372 -17.69 9.38 19.54
N VAL A 373 -17.54 9.73 18.27
CA VAL A 373 -18.50 10.57 17.53
C VAL A 373 -19.83 9.84 17.41
N VAL A 374 -20.93 10.52 17.77
CA VAL A 374 -22.28 9.95 17.67
C VAL A 374 -22.69 9.83 16.20
N PRO A 375 -23.16 8.65 15.75
CA PRO A 375 -23.62 8.45 14.38
C PRO A 375 -24.72 9.45 13.97
N GLY A 376 -24.57 10.03 12.78
CA GLY A 376 -25.51 11.00 12.23
C GLY A 376 -25.48 12.39 12.86
N SER A 377 -24.53 12.69 13.75
CA SER A 377 -24.40 13.99 14.41
C SER A 377 -23.84 15.09 13.51
N GLY A 378 -23.22 14.75 12.37
CA GLY A 378 -22.49 15.69 11.51
C GLY A 378 -21.18 16.20 12.13
N VAL A 379 -20.77 15.65 13.26
CA VAL A 379 -19.50 16.00 13.91
C VAL A 379 -18.36 15.30 13.18
N ARG A 380 -17.35 16.07 12.80
CA ARG A 380 -16.11 15.55 12.21
C ARG A 380 -15.17 15.10 13.32
N GLY A 381 -14.67 13.89 13.20
CA GLY A 381 -13.70 13.34 14.13
C GLY A 381 -12.47 12.77 13.43
N ILE A 382 -11.56 12.23 14.20
CA ILE A 382 -10.32 11.64 13.75
C ILE A 382 -10.38 10.12 13.85
N ILE A 383 -9.91 9.41 12.82
CA ILE A 383 -9.81 7.95 12.83
C ILE A 383 -8.79 7.52 13.88
N ALA A 384 -9.20 6.61 14.73
CA ALA A 384 -8.39 6.03 15.81
C ALA A 384 -8.56 4.51 15.84
N LYS A 385 -7.45 3.77 15.94
CA LYS A 385 -7.43 2.32 16.03
C LYS A 385 -6.91 1.89 17.39
N CYS A 386 -7.59 0.96 18.06
CA CYS A 386 -7.16 0.36 19.33
C CYS A 386 -6.99 -1.17 19.21
N GLY A 387 -6.63 -1.81 20.31
CA GLY A 387 -6.39 -3.26 20.36
C GLY A 387 -4.98 -3.61 19.84
N HIS A 388 -4.91 -4.46 18.82
CA HIS A 388 -3.66 -4.83 18.18
C HIS A 388 -3.16 -3.67 17.31
N ILE A 389 -2.22 -2.89 17.82
CA ILE A 389 -1.63 -1.71 17.19
C ILE A 389 -0.12 -1.71 17.36
N PRO A 390 0.65 -0.96 16.53
CA PRO A 390 2.10 -0.91 16.62
C PRO A 390 2.63 -0.51 18.02
N VAL A 391 3.82 -0.99 18.34
CA VAL A 391 4.57 -0.56 19.52
C VAL A 391 4.90 0.94 19.43
N GLY A 392 5.27 1.41 18.24
CA GLY A 392 5.63 2.79 17.97
C GLY A 392 6.46 2.91 16.69
N TYR A 393 7.15 4.04 16.56
CA TYR A 393 8.14 4.24 15.50
C TYR A 393 9.55 3.91 15.98
N PHE A 394 10.30 3.23 15.15
CA PHE A 394 11.70 2.91 15.44
C PHE A 394 12.55 4.19 15.54
N LYS A 395 13.25 4.37 16.66
CA LYS A 395 14.09 5.54 16.97
C LYS A 395 13.38 6.90 16.86
N ASP A 396 12.07 6.96 17.05
CA ASP A 396 11.33 8.22 17.04
C ASP A 396 10.26 8.26 18.15
N GLU A 397 10.71 8.45 19.40
CA GLU A 397 9.84 8.53 20.58
C GLU A 397 8.85 9.70 20.49
N LYS A 398 9.30 10.83 19.93
CA LYS A 398 8.45 12.02 19.78
C LYS A 398 7.27 11.72 18.87
N LYS A 399 7.54 11.19 17.67
CA LYS A 399 6.48 10.84 16.74
C LYS A 399 5.61 9.70 17.26
N THR A 400 6.19 8.77 18.01
CA THR A 400 5.44 7.72 18.71
C THR A 400 4.42 8.32 19.66
N ALA A 401 4.82 9.25 20.53
CA ALA A 401 3.91 9.90 21.47
C ALA A 401 2.82 10.75 20.77
N GLU A 402 3.14 11.39 19.64
CA GLU A 402 2.18 12.15 18.85
C GLU A 402 1.12 11.27 18.18
N THR A 403 1.51 10.08 17.71
CA THR A 403 0.64 9.20 16.93
C THR A 403 -0.10 8.18 17.79
N PHE A 404 0.56 7.64 18.81
CA PHE A 404 -0.01 6.63 19.70
C PHE A 404 -0.42 7.26 21.02
N ARG A 405 -1.67 7.72 21.09
CA ARG A 405 -2.21 8.46 22.23
C ARG A 405 -3.13 7.62 23.08
N THR A 406 -3.27 7.98 24.36
CA THR A 406 -4.17 7.31 25.29
C THR A 406 -5.33 8.23 25.64
N PHE A 407 -6.55 7.78 25.42
CA PHE A 407 -7.79 8.43 25.84
C PHE A 407 -8.59 7.47 26.71
N ASN A 408 -9.07 7.94 27.83
CA ASN A 408 -9.89 7.13 28.77
C ASN A 408 -9.26 5.77 29.14
N GLY A 409 -7.92 5.71 29.22
CA GLY A 409 -7.17 4.48 29.55
C GLY A 409 -6.95 3.52 28.37
N VAL A 410 -7.45 3.83 27.18
CA VAL A 410 -7.27 3.03 25.96
C VAL A 410 -6.22 3.69 25.06
N ARG A 411 -5.24 2.90 24.62
CA ARG A 411 -4.20 3.35 23.67
C ARG A 411 -4.70 3.23 22.23
N TYR A 412 -4.57 4.29 21.46
CA TYR A 412 -4.98 4.40 20.08
C TYR A 412 -3.82 4.77 19.15
N ALA A 413 -3.79 4.21 17.96
CA ALA A 413 -3.03 4.71 16.82
C ALA A 413 -3.88 5.73 16.05
N ILE A 414 -3.37 6.97 15.91
CA ILE A 414 -4.10 8.11 15.32
C ILE A 414 -3.22 8.78 14.26
N PRO A 415 -3.24 8.28 13.00
CA PRO A 415 -2.34 8.77 11.94
C PRO A 415 -2.71 10.14 11.38
N GLY A 416 -3.92 10.65 11.68
CA GLY A 416 -4.36 11.99 11.30
C GLY A 416 -5.40 12.02 10.18
N ASP A 417 -6.06 10.91 9.90
CA ASP A 417 -7.16 10.83 8.93
C ASP A 417 -8.48 11.25 9.60
N TYR A 418 -9.25 12.16 8.98
CA TYR A 418 -10.52 12.65 9.46
C TYR A 418 -11.70 11.95 8.78
N ALA A 419 -12.81 11.85 9.51
CA ALA A 419 -14.00 11.20 9.02
C ALA A 419 -15.29 11.75 9.68
N GLU A 420 -16.43 11.46 9.07
CA GLU A 420 -17.77 11.62 9.63
C GLU A 420 -18.42 10.25 9.80
N VAL A 421 -19.18 10.09 10.90
CA VAL A 421 -19.96 8.86 11.14
C VAL A 421 -21.39 9.08 10.69
N GLU A 422 -21.80 8.31 9.70
CA GLU A 422 -23.13 8.39 9.13
C GLU A 422 -24.20 7.82 10.10
N ALA A 423 -25.48 8.12 9.84
CA ALA A 423 -26.57 7.67 10.70
C ALA A 423 -26.71 6.14 10.78
N ASP A 424 -26.23 5.40 9.77
CA ASP A 424 -26.21 3.93 9.75
C ASP A 424 -24.93 3.33 10.37
N GLY A 425 -24.04 4.16 10.90
CA GLY A 425 -22.77 3.75 11.51
C GLY A 425 -21.62 3.53 10.53
N SER A 426 -21.85 3.65 9.23
CA SER A 426 -20.75 3.68 8.25
C SER A 426 -19.96 4.99 8.38
N VAL A 427 -18.75 5.00 7.84
CA VAL A 427 -17.83 6.13 7.99
C VAL A 427 -17.49 6.69 6.62
N THR A 428 -17.70 8.00 6.44
CA THR A 428 -17.28 8.74 5.26
C THR A 428 -15.89 9.35 5.52
N MET A 429 -14.91 8.94 4.72
CA MET A 429 -13.53 9.45 4.82
C MET A 429 -13.45 10.86 4.26
N LEU A 430 -12.84 11.77 5.02
CA LEU A 430 -12.64 13.16 4.62
C LEU A 430 -11.21 13.45 4.16
N GLY A 431 -10.26 12.56 4.50
CA GLY A 431 -8.85 12.70 4.16
C GLY A 431 -7.97 13.18 5.33
N ARG A 432 -6.69 13.47 5.03
CA ARG A 432 -5.71 13.83 6.07
C ARG A 432 -5.80 15.30 6.47
N GLY A 433 -5.85 15.55 7.76
CA GLY A 433 -5.89 16.90 8.31
C GLY A 433 -4.67 17.75 7.97
N SER A 434 -3.51 17.13 7.74
CA SER A 434 -2.25 17.82 7.37
C SER A 434 -2.26 18.45 5.98
N VAL A 435 -3.15 18.00 5.08
CA VAL A 435 -3.31 18.53 3.71
C VAL A 435 -4.62 19.27 3.52
N SER A 436 -5.44 19.41 4.57
CA SER A 436 -6.70 20.16 4.49
C SER A 436 -6.45 21.63 4.16
N ILE A 437 -7.32 22.19 3.29
CA ILE A 437 -7.28 23.58 2.85
C ILE A 437 -8.19 24.40 3.73
N ASN A 438 -7.66 25.47 4.33
CA ASN A 438 -8.45 26.39 5.15
C ASN A 438 -8.88 27.59 4.30
N SER A 439 -10.12 27.58 3.80
CA SER A 439 -10.66 28.62 2.92
C SER A 439 -11.81 29.35 3.60
N GLY A 440 -11.57 30.59 4.03
CA GLY A 440 -12.62 31.43 4.65
C GLY A 440 -13.17 30.87 5.97
N GLY A 441 -12.36 30.09 6.70
CA GLY A 441 -12.78 29.44 7.95
C GLY A 441 -13.34 28.02 7.77
N GLU A 442 -13.55 27.59 6.54
CA GLU A 442 -14.00 26.24 6.22
C GLU A 442 -12.80 25.32 5.93
N LYS A 443 -12.85 24.10 6.46
CA LYS A 443 -11.89 23.03 6.12
C LYS A 443 -12.36 22.26 4.90
N ILE A 444 -11.54 22.25 3.85
CA ILE A 444 -11.78 21.52 2.60
C ILE A 444 -10.72 20.42 2.51
N TYR A 445 -11.17 19.22 2.23
CA TYR A 445 -10.28 18.07 2.10
C TYR A 445 -10.00 17.81 0.62
N PRO A 446 -8.71 17.81 0.20
CA PRO A 446 -8.32 17.63 -1.19
C PRO A 446 -8.97 16.43 -1.86
N GLU A 447 -9.01 15.29 -1.18
CA GLU A 447 -9.49 14.03 -1.72
C GLU A 447 -10.95 14.07 -2.17
N GLU A 448 -11.80 14.84 -1.48
CA GLU A 448 -13.20 15.04 -1.87
C GLU A 448 -13.31 15.80 -3.20
N VAL A 449 -12.49 16.84 -3.35
CA VAL A 449 -12.46 17.66 -4.57
C VAL A 449 -11.83 16.90 -5.73
N GLU A 450 -10.76 16.16 -5.46
CA GLU A 450 -10.09 15.27 -6.43
C GLU A 450 -11.04 14.21 -6.96
N ALA A 451 -11.84 13.61 -6.08
CA ALA A 451 -12.86 12.63 -6.49
C ALA A 451 -13.86 13.23 -7.46
N ALA A 452 -14.37 14.43 -7.16
CA ALA A 452 -15.29 15.14 -8.04
C ALA A 452 -14.64 15.50 -9.38
N LEU A 453 -13.42 16.06 -9.38
CA LEU A 453 -12.69 16.40 -10.60
C LEU A 453 -12.45 15.18 -11.49
N LYS A 454 -12.05 14.05 -10.91
CA LYS A 454 -11.80 12.81 -11.65
C LYS A 454 -13.05 12.13 -12.20
N GLY A 455 -14.23 12.55 -11.76
CA GLY A 455 -15.51 12.20 -12.37
C GLY A 455 -15.73 12.85 -13.74
N HIS A 456 -15.07 13.98 -14.03
CA HIS A 456 -15.21 14.68 -15.31
C HIS A 456 -14.63 13.86 -16.47
N PRO A 457 -15.31 13.75 -17.63
CA PRO A 457 -14.89 12.89 -18.74
C PRO A 457 -13.51 13.26 -19.31
N ASP A 458 -13.12 14.53 -19.27
CA ASP A 458 -11.85 15.03 -19.82
C ASP A 458 -10.69 15.03 -18.82
N VAL A 459 -10.94 14.64 -17.57
CA VAL A 459 -9.89 14.55 -16.54
C VAL A 459 -9.35 13.13 -16.46
N PHE A 460 -8.05 12.98 -16.62
CA PHE A 460 -7.36 11.72 -16.40
C PHE A 460 -7.00 11.54 -14.92
N ASP A 461 -6.34 12.54 -14.32
CA ASP A 461 -5.99 12.56 -12.90
C ASP A 461 -5.97 13.99 -12.36
N ALA A 462 -6.09 14.15 -11.04
CA ALA A 462 -6.09 15.45 -10.40
C ALA A 462 -5.51 15.37 -8.99
N LEU A 463 -4.75 16.41 -8.60
CA LEU A 463 -4.41 16.72 -7.21
C LEU A 463 -4.90 18.12 -6.86
N VAL A 464 -5.31 18.29 -5.60
CA VAL A 464 -5.87 19.55 -5.10
C VAL A 464 -5.04 20.03 -3.92
N VAL A 465 -4.67 21.32 -3.95
CA VAL A 465 -3.87 21.97 -2.90
C VAL A 465 -4.43 23.33 -2.53
N GLY A 466 -4.09 23.81 -1.33
CA GLY A 466 -4.39 25.18 -0.90
C GLY A 466 -3.32 26.14 -1.38
N VAL A 467 -3.72 27.15 -2.14
CA VAL A 467 -2.86 28.27 -2.55
C VAL A 467 -3.20 29.49 -1.70
N PRO A 468 -2.21 30.30 -1.26
CA PRO A 468 -2.44 31.51 -0.49
C PRO A 468 -3.46 32.45 -1.17
N ASP A 469 -4.39 33.01 -0.38
CA ASP A 469 -5.44 33.91 -0.82
C ASP A 469 -5.65 35.02 0.21
N GLU A 470 -5.58 36.28 -0.21
CA GLU A 470 -5.65 37.44 0.70
C GLU A 470 -7.00 37.54 1.42
N ARG A 471 -8.10 37.09 0.79
CA ARG A 471 -9.45 37.17 1.35
C ARG A 471 -9.83 35.96 2.19
N PHE A 472 -9.41 34.77 1.77
CA PHE A 472 -9.87 33.51 2.35
C PHE A 472 -8.77 32.75 3.11
N GLY A 473 -7.55 33.33 3.21
CA GLY A 473 -6.36 32.67 3.74
C GLY A 473 -5.77 31.69 2.75
N GLN A 474 -6.59 30.76 2.25
CA GLN A 474 -6.27 29.85 1.13
C GLN A 474 -7.49 29.72 0.21
N HIS A 475 -7.25 29.45 -1.07
CA HIS A 475 -8.26 28.97 -1.99
C HIS A 475 -7.88 27.59 -2.55
N VAL A 476 -8.88 26.89 -3.04
CA VAL A 476 -8.72 25.57 -3.65
C VAL A 476 -8.10 25.70 -5.03
N ALA A 477 -6.98 25.04 -5.27
CA ALA A 477 -6.29 24.99 -6.55
C ALA A 477 -6.27 23.55 -7.07
N ALA A 478 -6.56 23.36 -8.36
CA ALA A 478 -6.53 22.06 -9.02
C ALA A 478 -5.31 21.95 -9.95
N VAL A 479 -4.52 20.88 -9.78
CA VAL A 479 -3.46 20.47 -10.71
C VAL A 479 -4.00 19.24 -11.43
N VAL A 480 -4.27 19.39 -12.73
CA VAL A 480 -5.07 18.43 -13.51
C VAL A 480 -4.26 17.90 -14.69
N GLN A 481 -4.21 16.58 -14.81
CA GLN A 481 -3.82 15.90 -16.03
C GLN A 481 -5.06 15.63 -16.86
N ALA A 482 -5.13 16.25 -18.03
CA ALA A 482 -6.22 16.02 -18.97
C ALA A 482 -6.08 14.66 -19.68
N ARG A 483 -7.17 14.13 -20.22
CA ARG A 483 -7.11 13.01 -21.16
C ARG A 483 -6.49 13.45 -22.47
N GLU A 484 -5.88 12.49 -23.16
CA GLU A 484 -5.30 12.72 -24.48
C GLU A 484 -6.34 13.36 -25.44
N GLY A 485 -5.93 14.45 -26.05
CA GLY A 485 -6.80 15.23 -26.97
C GLY A 485 -7.82 16.15 -26.29
N SER A 486 -7.92 16.15 -24.96
CA SER A 486 -8.81 17.02 -24.17
C SER A 486 -8.03 18.16 -23.51
N ARG A 487 -8.72 19.27 -23.27
CA ARG A 487 -8.20 20.42 -22.51
C ARG A 487 -9.34 21.08 -21.73
N PRO A 488 -9.75 20.49 -20.59
CA PRO A 488 -10.86 21.04 -19.80
C PRO A 488 -10.52 22.44 -19.29
N THR A 489 -11.49 23.33 -19.33
CA THR A 489 -11.39 24.68 -18.76
C THR A 489 -11.81 24.70 -17.30
N LEU A 490 -11.35 25.70 -16.55
CA LEU A 490 -11.77 25.89 -15.16
C LEU A 490 -13.30 26.06 -15.04
N ALA A 491 -13.95 26.70 -16.02
CA ALA A 491 -15.41 26.92 -16.04
C ALA A 491 -16.18 25.60 -16.23
N GLU A 492 -15.72 24.71 -17.10
CA GLU A 492 -16.31 23.38 -17.30
C GLU A 492 -16.16 22.53 -16.03
N LEU A 493 -14.94 22.50 -15.45
CA LEU A 493 -14.67 21.80 -14.20
C LEU A 493 -15.49 22.39 -13.03
N ASP A 494 -15.61 23.73 -12.92
CA ASP A 494 -16.43 24.39 -11.89
C ASP A 494 -17.89 23.93 -12.01
N THR A 495 -18.45 23.94 -13.20
CA THR A 495 -19.84 23.53 -13.46
C THR A 495 -20.04 22.07 -13.04
N PHE A 496 -19.15 21.19 -13.44
CA PHE A 496 -19.24 19.76 -13.12
C PHE A 496 -19.07 19.51 -11.63
N VAL A 497 -18.02 20.05 -11.01
CA VAL A 497 -17.73 19.82 -9.57
C VAL A 497 -18.86 20.37 -8.68
N ARG A 498 -19.52 21.48 -9.07
CA ARG A 498 -20.68 22.01 -8.34
C ARG A 498 -21.90 21.09 -8.37
N SER A 499 -22.02 20.22 -9.36
CA SER A 499 -23.10 19.23 -9.36
C SER A 499 -22.84 18.08 -8.37
N GLU A 500 -21.58 17.88 -7.98
CA GLU A 500 -21.15 16.76 -7.14
C GLU A 500 -20.93 17.16 -5.67
N ILE A 501 -20.35 18.36 -5.41
CA ILE A 501 -19.98 18.84 -4.07
C ILE A 501 -20.35 20.30 -3.85
N ALA A 502 -20.33 20.74 -2.58
CA ALA A 502 -20.70 22.10 -2.20
C ALA A 502 -19.79 23.16 -2.85
N GLY A 503 -20.40 24.24 -3.34
CA GLY A 503 -19.77 25.27 -4.17
C GLY A 503 -18.58 26.00 -3.55
N TYR A 504 -18.44 26.02 -2.22
CA TYR A 504 -17.26 26.62 -1.57
C TYR A 504 -15.99 25.77 -1.70
N LYS A 505 -16.13 24.49 -2.02
CA LYS A 505 -15.04 23.52 -2.23
C LYS A 505 -14.46 23.53 -3.65
N VAL A 506 -15.14 24.18 -4.58
CA VAL A 506 -14.78 24.16 -5.99
C VAL A 506 -13.45 24.86 -6.23
N PRO A 507 -12.54 24.30 -7.07
CA PRO A 507 -11.29 24.94 -7.43
C PRO A 507 -11.48 26.33 -8.04
N ARG A 508 -10.64 27.27 -7.64
CA ARG A 508 -10.64 28.65 -8.13
C ARG A 508 -9.50 28.95 -9.08
N SER A 509 -8.57 28.03 -9.18
CA SER A 509 -7.44 28.09 -10.11
C SER A 509 -7.11 26.70 -10.64
N LEU A 510 -6.61 26.65 -11.87
CA LEU A 510 -6.32 25.43 -12.61
C LEU A 510 -4.90 25.45 -13.15
N TRP A 511 -4.17 24.40 -12.94
CA TRP A 511 -2.89 24.07 -13.58
C TRP A 511 -3.07 22.78 -14.39
N LEU A 512 -2.88 22.87 -15.70
CA LEU A 512 -2.86 21.69 -16.57
C LEU A 512 -1.41 21.17 -16.65
N VAL A 513 -1.25 19.88 -16.42
CA VAL A 513 0.05 19.19 -16.45
C VAL A 513 0.00 17.98 -17.38
N ASP A 514 1.18 17.61 -17.93
CA ASP A 514 1.28 16.41 -18.76
C ASP A 514 1.10 15.13 -17.94
N GLU A 515 1.56 15.13 -16.67
CA GLU A 515 1.46 13.99 -15.77
C GLU A 515 1.33 14.46 -14.31
N VAL A 516 0.34 13.94 -13.60
CA VAL A 516 0.19 14.09 -12.16
C VAL A 516 1.16 13.15 -11.45
N LYS A 517 2.01 13.69 -10.55
CA LYS A 517 3.01 12.88 -9.83
C LYS A 517 2.39 12.15 -8.65
N ARG A 518 2.69 10.86 -8.60
CA ARG A 518 2.29 9.95 -7.53
C ARG A 518 3.45 9.08 -7.08
N SER A 519 3.36 8.59 -5.84
CA SER A 519 4.30 7.58 -5.35
C SER A 519 4.12 6.26 -6.12
N PRO A 520 5.05 5.30 -6.01
CA PRO A 520 4.92 3.96 -6.61
C PRO A 520 3.65 3.21 -6.20
N ALA A 521 3.10 3.55 -5.03
CA ALA A 521 1.83 3.02 -4.52
C ALA A 521 0.61 3.82 -4.99
N GLY A 522 0.74 4.70 -5.97
CA GLY A 522 -0.36 5.56 -6.44
C GLY A 522 -0.76 6.67 -5.46
N LYS A 523 -0.04 6.84 -4.33
CA LYS A 523 -0.36 7.91 -3.37
C LYS A 523 -0.04 9.28 -3.94
N PRO A 524 -0.91 10.29 -3.72
CA PRO A 524 -0.72 11.65 -4.20
C PRO A 524 0.58 12.28 -3.65
N ASP A 525 1.29 12.99 -4.52
CA ASP A 525 2.41 13.84 -4.14
C ASP A 525 1.94 15.30 -4.00
N TYR A 526 1.35 15.61 -2.86
CA TYR A 526 0.86 16.97 -2.57
C TYR A 526 1.99 17.99 -2.49
N ARG A 527 3.23 17.58 -2.18
CA ARG A 527 4.37 18.47 -2.20
C ARG A 527 4.67 18.93 -3.60
N TRP A 528 4.80 17.98 -4.54
CA TRP A 528 4.99 18.29 -5.95
C TRP A 528 3.84 19.17 -6.50
N ALA A 529 2.58 18.86 -6.16
CA ALA A 529 1.44 19.67 -6.59
C ALA A 529 1.54 21.11 -6.07
N LYS A 530 1.96 21.30 -4.81
CA LYS A 530 2.17 22.61 -4.22
C LYS A 530 3.33 23.35 -4.89
N ASP A 531 4.48 22.68 -5.05
CA ASP A 531 5.64 23.25 -5.74
C ASP A 531 5.24 23.71 -7.18
N THR A 532 4.43 22.90 -7.89
CA THR A 532 3.89 23.25 -9.22
C THR A 532 3.09 24.56 -9.19
N THR A 533 2.28 24.79 -8.14
CA THR A 533 1.49 26.02 -8.02
C THR A 533 2.32 27.23 -7.60
N GLU A 534 3.47 27.03 -6.99
CA GLU A 534 4.41 28.10 -6.59
C GLU A 534 5.38 28.47 -7.73
N GLU A 535 5.81 27.50 -8.54
CA GLU A 535 6.83 27.67 -9.60
C GLU A 535 6.29 28.30 -10.87
N ARG A 536 5.02 28.14 -11.20
CA ARG A 536 4.41 28.72 -12.39
C ARG A 536 3.01 29.30 -12.11
N ALA A 537 2.62 30.28 -12.92
CA ALA A 537 1.27 30.83 -12.88
C ALA A 537 0.22 29.77 -13.28
N ALA A 538 -0.98 29.90 -12.74
CA ALA A 538 -2.12 29.09 -13.14
C ALA A 538 -2.43 29.27 -14.64
N ASP A 539 -2.86 28.21 -15.29
CA ASP A 539 -3.37 28.29 -16.67
C ASP A 539 -4.69 29.08 -16.72
N GLU A 540 -5.53 28.89 -15.70
CA GLU A 540 -6.78 29.63 -15.55
C GLU A 540 -7.04 30.00 -14.08
N VAL A 541 -7.64 31.16 -13.85
CA VAL A 541 -8.09 31.67 -12.54
C VAL A 541 -9.50 32.26 -12.68
N HIS A 542 -10.37 32.00 -11.72
CA HIS A 542 -11.70 32.62 -11.69
C HIS A 542 -11.63 34.15 -11.69
N ALA A 543 -12.40 34.82 -12.56
CA ALA A 543 -12.38 36.27 -12.79
C ALA A 543 -12.58 37.12 -11.51
N ASN A 544 -13.26 36.61 -10.49
CA ASN A 544 -13.47 37.27 -9.20
C ASN A 544 -12.20 37.23 -8.28
N HIS A 545 -11.10 36.64 -8.72
CA HIS A 545 -9.80 36.58 -8.03
C HIS A 545 -8.70 37.38 -8.75
N VAL A 546 -8.97 37.97 -9.90
CA VAL A 546 -8.03 38.78 -10.71
C VAL A 546 -8.05 40.25 -10.26
N GLY A 547 -8.19 40.54 -9.00
CA GLY A 547 -8.34 41.90 -8.52
C GLY A 547 -7.72 42.20 -7.18
N ALA A 548 -6.40 41.92 -7.01
CA ALA A 548 -5.55 42.59 -6.04
C ALA A 548 -4.09 42.36 -6.44
N LYS A 549 -3.56 43.31 -7.23
CA LYS A 549 -2.12 43.58 -7.29
C LYS A 549 -1.80 44.66 -6.30
#